data_701bbde7cf3b2e7ac37b1ba3d8a15a98
#
_entry.id   701bbde7cf3b2e7ac37b1ba3d8a15a98
#
_cell.length_a   1.000
_cell.length_b   1.000
_cell.length_c   1.000
_cell.angle_alpha   90.00
_cell.angle_beta   90.00
_cell.angle_gamma   90.00
#
_symmetry.space_group_name_H-M   'P 1'
#
loop_
_entity.id
_entity.type
_entity.pdbx_description
1 polymer ?
#
loop_
_entity_poly.entity_id
_entity_poly.type
_entity_poly.pdbx_seq_one_letter_code
_entity_poly.pdbx_strand_id
1 'polypeptide(L)'
;MTYLIRSYRGFDSFLKWQLWVGFLASLVWALSVPIVHKLQGVHWTTAYISLYLIFIRVSGLILPFFKGARIRNLYLITICLNVIYAASLLLYFYDVHLFLWAEVVLGIAYSVVGPLMGIGWDVWVVKQYPTDTFEDFRYWESFRCSLGGVMGSGLVALMTTLTSLDQTVRVFMGAMVFMLMIQQANWIKHYRHLIEP
;
A
#
# COMPACT_ATOMS: atom_id res chain seq x y z
N MET A 1 -10.35 6.21 27.15
CA MET A 1 -10.74 5.56 25.90
C MET A 1 -11.78 6.36 25.10
N THR A 2 -12.88 6.82 25.71
CA THR A 2 -13.96 7.58 25.04
C THR A 2 -13.51 8.99 24.55
N TYR A 3 -12.58 9.62 25.24
CA TYR A 3 -12.02 10.94 24.87
C TYR A 3 -11.15 10.86 23.62
N LEU A 4 -10.33 9.83 23.51
CA LEU A 4 -9.51 9.52 22.32
C LEU A 4 -10.37 9.37 21.06
N ILE A 5 -11.52 8.69 21.15
CA ILE A 5 -12.41 8.46 19.99
C ILE A 5 -13.05 9.76 19.47
N ARG A 6 -13.31 10.74 20.34
CA ARG A 6 -13.93 12.02 19.95
C ARG A 6 -12.96 12.97 19.24
N SER A 7 -11.70 13.03 19.64
CA SER A 7 -10.68 13.92 19.04
C SER A 7 -10.25 13.49 17.62
N TYR A 8 -10.52 12.24 17.22
CA TYR A 8 -10.05 11.67 15.95
C TYR A 8 -11.08 11.62 14.82
N ARG A 9 -12.25 12.24 14.96
CA ARG A 9 -13.28 12.22 13.90
C ARG A 9 -12.78 12.73 12.55
N GLY A 10 -11.86 13.70 12.54
CA GLY A 10 -11.24 14.21 11.31
C GLY A 10 -10.28 13.22 10.64
N PHE A 11 -9.69 12.29 11.40
CA PHE A 11 -8.74 11.30 10.90
C PHE A 11 -9.38 9.96 10.58
N ASP A 12 -10.66 9.73 10.89
CA ASP A 12 -11.26 8.41 10.77
C ASP A 12 -11.21 7.87 9.34
N SER A 13 -11.40 8.73 8.35
CA SER A 13 -11.28 8.34 6.93
C SER A 13 -9.85 7.94 6.56
N PHE A 14 -8.84 8.68 7.04
CA PHE A 14 -7.44 8.35 6.81
C PHE A 14 -7.03 7.06 7.53
N LEU A 15 -7.45 6.89 8.78
CA LEU A 15 -7.16 5.68 9.55
C LEU A 15 -7.85 4.44 8.97
N LYS A 16 -9.05 4.57 8.41
CA LYS A 16 -9.70 3.50 7.63
C LYS A 16 -8.90 3.17 6.37
N TRP A 17 -8.38 4.21 5.72
CA TRP A 17 -7.49 4.04 4.59
C TRP A 17 -6.24 3.22 4.95
N GLN A 18 -5.56 3.52 6.05
CA GLN A 18 -4.37 2.80 6.49
C GLN A 18 -4.65 1.31 6.77
N LEU A 19 -5.85 0.98 7.28
CA LEU A 19 -6.27 -0.42 7.39
C LEU A 19 -6.27 -1.12 6.03
N TRP A 20 -6.85 -0.48 5.01
CA TRP A 20 -6.89 -1.02 3.65
C TRP A 20 -5.52 -1.09 2.99
N VAL A 21 -4.67 -0.10 3.20
CA VAL A 21 -3.28 -0.11 2.70
C VAL A 21 -2.53 -1.32 3.27
N GLY A 22 -2.59 -1.52 4.57
CA GLY A 22 -1.96 -2.67 5.22
C GLY A 22 -2.52 -4.00 4.70
N PHE A 23 -3.83 -4.11 4.56
CA PHE A 23 -4.50 -5.29 4.03
C PHE A 23 -4.06 -5.63 2.61
N LEU A 24 -4.15 -4.67 1.69
CA LEU A 24 -3.79 -4.87 0.28
C LEU A 24 -2.28 -5.14 0.09
N ALA A 25 -1.42 -4.38 0.76
CA ALA A 25 0.02 -4.59 0.69
C ALA A 25 0.40 -6.00 1.16
N SER A 26 -0.24 -6.49 2.22
CA SER A 26 0.01 -7.84 2.73
C SER A 26 -0.53 -8.94 1.83
N LEU A 27 -1.67 -8.74 1.18
CA LEU A 27 -2.20 -9.66 0.18
C LEU A 27 -1.22 -9.82 -0.98
N VAL A 28 -0.77 -8.69 -1.56
CA VAL A 28 0.17 -8.70 -2.68
C VAL A 28 1.44 -9.42 -2.30
N TRP A 29 2.04 -9.03 -1.18
CA TRP A 29 3.29 -9.63 -0.71
C TRP A 29 3.15 -11.12 -0.43
N ALA A 30 2.09 -11.54 0.27
CA ALA A 30 1.84 -12.94 0.59
C ALA A 30 1.59 -13.81 -0.64
N LEU A 31 1.09 -13.23 -1.75
CA LEU A 31 0.86 -13.95 -3.00
C LEU A 31 2.06 -13.92 -3.94
N SER A 32 2.80 -12.81 -4.02
CA SER A 32 3.92 -12.66 -4.95
C SER A 32 5.05 -13.65 -4.68
N VAL A 33 5.41 -13.86 -3.41
CA VAL A 33 6.51 -14.78 -3.05
C VAL A 33 6.22 -16.23 -3.48
N PRO A 34 5.06 -16.83 -3.16
CA PRO A 34 4.72 -18.17 -3.63
C PRO A 34 4.63 -18.30 -5.16
N ILE A 35 4.16 -17.25 -5.85
CA ILE A 35 4.11 -17.22 -7.31
C ILE A 35 5.52 -17.29 -7.89
N VAL A 36 6.44 -16.45 -7.41
CA VAL A 36 7.84 -16.46 -7.86
C VAL A 36 8.48 -17.79 -7.58
N HIS A 37 8.25 -18.37 -6.39
CA HIS A 37 8.78 -19.67 -6.03
C HIS A 37 8.27 -20.80 -6.96
N LYS A 38 6.98 -20.82 -7.24
CA LYS A 38 6.38 -21.83 -8.12
C LYS A 38 6.91 -21.74 -9.55
N LEU A 39 7.16 -20.55 -10.06
CA LEU A 39 7.53 -20.30 -11.46
C LEU A 39 9.04 -20.39 -11.71
N GLN A 40 9.83 -19.90 -10.77
CA GLN A 40 11.24 -19.60 -10.98
C GLN A 40 12.18 -20.36 -9.99
N GLY A 41 11.61 -21.01 -8.98
CA GLY A 41 12.35 -21.76 -7.97
C GLY A 41 13.02 -20.89 -6.90
N VAL A 42 13.80 -21.54 -6.04
CA VAL A 42 14.36 -20.95 -4.81
C VAL A 42 15.31 -19.78 -5.07
N HIS A 43 16.18 -19.88 -6.06
CA HIS A 43 17.16 -18.82 -6.38
C HIS A 43 16.49 -17.50 -6.74
N TRP A 44 15.50 -17.54 -7.62
CA TRP A 44 14.76 -16.36 -8.02
C TRP A 44 13.87 -15.80 -6.92
N THR A 45 13.33 -16.67 -6.06
CA THR A 45 12.59 -16.24 -4.87
C THR A 45 13.49 -15.44 -3.94
N THR A 46 14.70 -15.91 -3.68
CA THR A 46 15.68 -15.21 -2.85
C THR A 46 16.08 -13.89 -3.48
N ALA A 47 16.35 -13.86 -4.79
CA ALA A 47 16.67 -12.63 -5.52
C ALA A 47 15.52 -11.61 -5.48
N TYR A 48 14.29 -12.06 -5.67
CA TYR A 48 13.09 -11.22 -5.61
C TYR A 48 12.92 -10.57 -4.22
N ILE A 49 13.03 -11.36 -3.15
CA ILE A 49 12.94 -10.85 -1.78
C ILE A 49 14.08 -9.85 -1.51
N SER A 50 15.30 -10.16 -1.94
CA SER A 50 16.46 -9.29 -1.76
C SER A 50 16.31 -7.97 -2.49
N LEU A 51 15.85 -7.98 -3.75
CA LEU A 51 15.55 -6.77 -4.52
C LEU A 51 14.48 -5.93 -3.83
N TYR A 52 13.41 -6.53 -3.35
CA TYR A 52 12.36 -5.82 -2.63
C TYR A 52 12.89 -5.15 -1.36
N LEU A 53 13.72 -5.83 -0.58
CA LEU A 53 14.37 -5.25 0.61
C LEU A 53 15.31 -4.10 0.26
N ILE A 54 16.07 -4.22 -0.85
CA ILE A 54 16.93 -3.14 -1.35
C ILE A 54 16.07 -1.92 -1.69
N PHE A 55 14.95 -2.09 -2.42
CA PHE A 55 14.08 -0.98 -2.81
C PHE A 55 13.49 -0.24 -1.60
N ILE A 56 13.05 -0.96 -0.57
CA ILE A 56 12.58 -0.33 0.68
C ILE A 56 13.70 0.53 1.31
N ARG A 57 14.95 0.10 1.24
CA ARG A 57 16.07 0.84 1.83
C ARG A 57 16.55 1.99 0.94
N VAL A 58 16.57 1.81 -0.36
CA VAL A 58 16.95 2.87 -1.33
C VAL A 58 16.02 4.08 -1.21
N SER A 59 14.75 3.89 -0.89
CA SER A 59 13.81 4.99 -0.67
C SER A 59 14.34 5.98 0.37
N GLY A 60 14.89 5.49 1.48
CA GLY A 60 15.48 6.32 2.53
C GLY A 60 16.68 7.17 2.05
N LEU A 61 17.46 6.66 1.09
CA LEU A 61 18.59 7.37 0.51
C LEU A 61 18.17 8.48 -0.47
N ILE A 62 17.04 8.31 -1.14
CA ILE A 62 16.54 9.23 -2.17
C ILE A 62 15.67 10.34 -1.57
N LEU A 63 15.00 10.10 -0.43
CA LEU A 63 14.10 11.04 0.22
C LEU A 63 14.64 12.47 0.37
N PRO A 64 15.91 12.71 0.76
CA PRO A 64 16.44 14.07 0.92
C PRO A 64 16.41 14.90 -0.38
N PHE A 65 16.48 14.24 -1.55
CA PHE A 65 16.45 14.92 -2.85
C PHE A 65 15.06 15.45 -3.24
N PHE A 66 14.01 14.95 -2.57
CA PHE A 66 12.63 15.37 -2.78
C PHE A 66 12.14 16.38 -1.73
N LYS A 67 13.05 16.99 -0.98
CA LYS A 67 12.72 18.01 -0.01
C LYS A 67 11.96 19.17 -0.68
N GLY A 68 10.74 19.43 -0.20
CA GLY A 68 9.88 20.49 -0.75
C GLY A 68 8.88 20.00 -1.82
N ALA A 69 8.78 18.69 -2.09
CA ALA A 69 7.72 18.16 -2.93
C ALA A 69 6.35 18.55 -2.37
N ARG A 70 5.48 19.11 -3.24
CA ARG A 70 4.14 19.54 -2.83
C ARG A 70 3.24 18.32 -2.63
N ILE A 71 2.50 18.28 -1.53
CA ILE A 71 1.57 17.18 -1.21
C ILE A 71 0.57 16.91 -2.34
N ARG A 72 0.12 17.96 -3.05
CA ARG A 72 -0.73 17.82 -4.22
C ARG A 72 -0.12 16.96 -5.31
N ASN A 73 1.15 17.17 -5.64
CA ASN A 73 1.83 16.42 -6.68
C ASN A 73 2.02 14.97 -6.25
N LEU A 74 2.41 14.73 -5.00
CA LEU A 74 2.55 13.39 -4.43
C LEU A 74 1.21 12.64 -4.45
N TYR A 75 0.13 13.33 -4.11
CA TYR A 75 -1.22 12.78 -4.16
C TYR A 75 -1.62 12.35 -5.58
N LEU A 76 -1.40 13.21 -6.59
CA LEU A 76 -1.69 12.89 -8.00
C LEU A 76 -0.84 11.71 -8.49
N ILE A 77 0.46 11.70 -8.17
CA ILE A 77 1.36 10.58 -8.50
C ILE A 77 0.85 9.29 -7.88
N THR A 78 0.44 9.32 -6.61
CA THR A 78 -0.10 8.14 -5.94
C THR A 78 -1.38 7.62 -6.59
N ILE A 79 -2.27 8.52 -7.01
CA ILE A 79 -3.47 8.14 -7.78
C ILE A 79 -3.08 7.42 -9.07
N CYS A 80 -2.18 8.00 -9.84
CA CYS A 80 -1.71 7.39 -11.09
C CYS A 80 -1.07 6.02 -10.85
N LEU A 81 -0.20 5.91 -9.84
CA LEU A 81 0.43 4.64 -9.48
C LEU A 81 -0.60 3.57 -9.07
N ASN A 82 -1.62 3.93 -8.29
CA ASN A 82 -2.66 2.99 -7.88
C ASN A 82 -3.48 2.48 -9.08
N VAL A 83 -3.78 3.35 -10.05
CA VAL A 83 -4.47 2.94 -11.28
C VAL A 83 -3.59 2.02 -12.12
N ILE A 84 -2.31 2.37 -12.30
CA ILE A 84 -1.35 1.53 -13.01
C ILE A 84 -1.18 0.19 -12.30
N TYR A 85 -1.14 0.21 -10.96
CA TYR A 85 -1.04 -1.01 -10.16
C TYR A 85 -2.27 -1.90 -10.32
N ALA A 86 -3.48 -1.34 -10.27
CA ALA A 86 -4.69 -2.11 -10.54
C ALA A 86 -4.69 -2.74 -11.94
N ALA A 87 -4.19 -2.02 -12.93
CA ALA A 87 -4.03 -2.55 -14.29
C ALA A 87 -2.96 -3.65 -14.35
N SER A 88 -1.85 -3.51 -13.62
CA SER A 88 -0.79 -4.52 -13.60
C SER A 88 -1.25 -5.86 -13.01
N LEU A 89 -2.15 -5.84 -12.03
CA LEU A 89 -2.72 -7.07 -11.47
C LEU A 89 -3.49 -7.89 -12.51
N LEU A 90 -4.07 -7.24 -13.52
CA LEU A 90 -4.73 -7.93 -14.62
C LEU A 90 -3.74 -8.66 -15.53
N LEU A 91 -2.48 -8.23 -15.57
CA LEU A 91 -1.43 -8.92 -16.34
C LEU A 91 -1.21 -10.35 -15.85
N TYR A 92 -1.51 -10.64 -14.58
CA TYR A 92 -1.43 -12.01 -14.06
C TYR A 92 -2.26 -13.01 -14.88
N PHE A 93 -3.41 -12.57 -15.40
CA PHE A 93 -4.30 -13.43 -16.19
C PHE A 93 -3.87 -13.57 -17.66
N TYR A 94 -3.00 -12.67 -18.12
CA TYR A 94 -2.49 -12.65 -19.48
C TYR A 94 -1.08 -13.24 -19.59
N ASP A 95 -0.16 -12.72 -18.80
CA ASP A 95 1.25 -13.14 -18.75
C ASP A 95 1.82 -12.92 -17.35
N VAL A 96 2.09 -14.02 -16.66
CA VAL A 96 2.63 -13.99 -15.29
C VAL A 96 4.04 -13.39 -15.23
N HIS A 97 4.87 -13.57 -16.25
CA HIS A 97 6.21 -12.97 -16.26
C HIS A 97 6.13 -11.45 -16.38
N LEU A 98 5.25 -10.97 -17.24
CA LEU A 98 5.01 -9.53 -17.38
C LEU A 98 4.43 -8.93 -16.10
N PHE A 99 3.52 -9.65 -15.43
CA PHE A 99 3.02 -9.28 -14.10
C PHE A 99 4.16 -9.14 -13.09
N LEU A 100 5.07 -10.12 -12.99
CA LEU A 100 6.18 -10.06 -12.03
C LEU A 100 7.13 -8.88 -12.30
N TRP A 101 7.41 -8.58 -13.56
CA TRP A 101 8.20 -7.39 -13.93
C TRP A 101 7.48 -6.09 -13.57
N ALA A 102 6.18 -6.02 -13.80
CA ALA A 102 5.38 -4.86 -13.41
C ALA A 102 5.40 -4.66 -11.88
N GLU A 103 5.30 -5.73 -11.09
CA GLU A 103 5.41 -5.69 -9.64
C GLU A 103 6.76 -5.13 -9.15
N VAL A 104 7.87 -5.53 -9.79
CA VAL A 104 9.19 -5.00 -9.46
C VAL A 104 9.26 -3.50 -9.75
N VAL A 105 8.86 -3.06 -10.95
CA VAL A 105 8.89 -1.65 -11.34
C VAL A 105 8.00 -0.79 -10.46
N LEU A 106 6.79 -1.25 -10.18
CA LEU A 106 5.85 -0.55 -9.29
C LEU A 106 6.34 -0.55 -7.84
N GLY A 107 6.95 -1.64 -7.38
CA GLY A 107 7.58 -1.71 -6.06
C GLY A 107 8.65 -0.63 -5.87
N ILE A 108 9.48 -0.39 -6.89
CA ILE A 108 10.45 0.72 -6.90
C ILE A 108 9.73 2.06 -6.79
N ALA A 109 8.72 2.31 -7.62
CA ALA A 109 7.98 3.56 -7.61
C ALA A 109 7.31 3.82 -6.26
N TYR A 110 6.64 2.82 -5.68
CA TYR A 110 6.01 2.92 -4.36
C TYR A 110 7.01 3.07 -3.22
N SER A 111 8.20 2.48 -3.32
CA SER A 111 9.25 2.64 -2.31
C SER A 111 9.74 4.09 -2.18
N VAL A 112 9.62 4.88 -3.25
CA VAL A 112 9.94 6.33 -3.24
C VAL A 112 8.73 7.16 -2.85
N VAL A 113 7.59 6.93 -3.50
CA VAL A 113 6.39 7.77 -3.32
C VAL A 113 5.73 7.55 -1.96
N GLY A 114 5.71 6.31 -1.45
CA GLY A 114 5.08 5.98 -0.17
C GLY A 114 5.65 6.77 1.02
N PRO A 115 6.97 6.74 1.27
CA PRO A 115 7.59 7.54 2.32
C PRO A 115 7.42 9.05 2.14
N LEU A 116 7.47 9.56 0.88
CA LEU A 116 7.21 10.97 0.61
C LEU A 116 5.79 11.38 0.96
N MET A 117 4.81 10.52 0.62
CA MET A 117 3.43 10.74 1.02
C MET A 117 3.29 10.73 2.54
N GLY A 118 3.95 9.79 3.24
CA GLY A 118 3.97 9.74 4.69
C GLY A 118 4.47 11.06 5.30
N ILE A 119 5.61 11.55 4.85
CA ILE A 119 6.16 12.84 5.30
C ILE A 119 5.19 13.99 4.98
N GLY A 120 4.61 14.01 3.78
CA GLY A 120 3.62 15.02 3.39
C GLY A 120 2.40 15.02 4.31
N TRP A 121 1.90 13.85 4.67
CA TRP A 121 0.80 13.69 5.62
C TRP A 121 1.19 14.16 7.03
N ASP A 122 2.38 13.83 7.51
CA ASP A 122 2.87 14.27 8.81
C ASP A 122 2.92 15.80 8.92
N VAL A 123 3.49 16.43 7.90
CA VAL A 123 3.53 17.90 7.83
C VAL A 123 2.12 18.50 7.78
N TRP A 124 1.19 17.89 7.07
CA TRP A 124 -0.19 18.34 7.01
C TRP A 124 -0.90 18.18 8.37
N VAL A 125 -0.75 17.00 9.02
CA VAL A 125 -1.33 16.73 10.33
C VAL A 125 -0.83 17.73 11.39
N VAL A 126 0.49 17.93 11.46
CA VAL A 126 1.09 18.88 12.42
C VAL A 126 0.60 20.31 12.21
N LYS A 127 0.31 20.71 10.94
CA LYS A 127 -0.23 22.04 10.65
C LYS A 127 -1.69 22.22 11.03
N GLN A 128 -2.48 21.13 10.98
CA GLN A 128 -3.93 21.19 11.22
C GLN A 128 -4.33 20.90 12.67
N TYR A 129 -3.48 20.20 13.43
CA TYR A 129 -3.82 19.70 14.75
C TYR A 129 -2.71 19.99 15.78
N PRO A 130 -3.07 20.13 17.09
CA PRO A 130 -2.11 20.30 18.15
C PRO A 130 -1.08 19.15 18.22
N THR A 131 0.13 19.47 18.68
CA THR A 131 1.27 18.54 18.68
C THR A 131 1.00 17.27 19.51
N ASP A 132 0.24 17.40 20.58
CA ASP A 132 -0.14 16.29 21.48
C ASP A 132 -0.99 15.21 20.79
N THR A 133 -1.71 15.57 19.74
CA THR A 133 -2.53 14.62 18.97
C THR A 133 -1.73 13.86 17.91
N PHE A 134 -0.52 14.33 17.59
CA PHE A 134 0.28 13.71 16.54
C PHE A 134 0.83 12.34 16.93
N GLU A 135 1.32 12.17 18.16
CA GLU A 135 1.81 10.88 18.65
C GLU A 135 0.70 9.84 18.64
N ASP A 136 -0.46 10.19 19.18
CA ASP A 136 -1.61 9.32 19.19
C ASP A 136 -2.05 8.95 17.77
N PHE A 137 -2.06 9.92 16.85
CA PHE A 137 -2.35 9.66 15.45
C PHE A 137 -1.42 8.61 14.85
N ARG A 138 -0.11 8.71 15.11
CA ARG A 138 0.89 7.76 14.63
C ARG A 138 0.71 6.35 15.22
N TYR A 139 0.35 6.25 16.50
CA TYR A 139 0.02 4.95 17.11
C TYR A 139 -1.18 4.30 16.44
N TRP A 140 -2.25 5.06 16.21
CA TRP A 140 -3.44 4.54 15.56
C TRP A 140 -3.22 4.21 14.09
N GLU A 141 -2.46 4.99 13.37
CA GLU A 141 -2.04 4.72 11.99
C GLU A 141 -1.30 3.38 11.92
N SER A 142 -0.26 3.23 12.73
CA SER A 142 0.56 2.01 12.79
C SER A 142 -0.28 0.81 13.19
N PHE A 143 -1.13 0.94 14.20
CA PHE A 143 -2.02 -0.13 14.65
C PHE A 143 -2.95 -0.59 13.53
N ARG A 144 -3.63 0.33 12.85
CA ARG A 144 -4.58 -0.02 11.79
C ARG A 144 -3.89 -0.60 10.57
N CYS A 145 -2.73 -0.08 10.19
CA CYS A 145 -1.94 -0.66 9.09
C CYS A 145 -1.51 -2.10 9.42
N SER A 146 -1.01 -2.32 10.64
CA SER A 146 -0.61 -3.64 11.11
C SER A 146 -1.79 -4.61 11.21
N LEU A 147 -2.94 -4.15 11.70
CA LEU A 147 -4.17 -4.95 11.77
C LEU A 147 -4.62 -5.37 10.35
N GLY A 148 -4.62 -4.43 9.41
CA GLY A 148 -4.88 -4.74 8.00
C GLY A 148 -3.92 -5.79 7.46
N GLY A 149 -2.63 -5.65 7.77
CA GLY A 149 -1.59 -6.60 7.39
C GLY A 149 -1.85 -8.01 7.91
N VAL A 150 -2.19 -8.14 9.19
CA VAL A 150 -2.53 -9.43 9.82
C VAL A 150 -3.76 -10.05 9.15
N MET A 151 -4.81 -9.23 8.90
CA MET A 151 -6.03 -9.71 8.23
C MET A 151 -5.74 -10.18 6.81
N GLY A 152 -4.96 -9.43 6.03
CA GLY A 152 -4.61 -9.78 4.64
C GLY A 152 -3.79 -11.07 4.57
N SER A 153 -2.70 -11.14 5.33
CA SER A 153 -1.86 -12.34 5.37
C SER A 153 -2.60 -13.56 5.92
N GLY A 154 -3.41 -13.38 6.96
CA GLY A 154 -4.22 -14.45 7.55
C GLY A 154 -5.26 -14.99 6.56
N LEU A 155 -5.87 -14.12 5.76
CA LEU A 155 -6.84 -14.52 4.74
C LEU A 155 -6.14 -15.32 3.62
N VAL A 156 -4.96 -14.91 3.17
CA VAL A 156 -4.17 -15.69 2.18
C VAL A 156 -3.81 -17.05 2.75
N ALA A 157 -3.30 -17.11 3.99
CA ALA A 157 -2.94 -18.35 4.64
C ALA A 157 -4.15 -19.31 4.73
N LEU A 158 -5.31 -18.80 5.15
CA LEU A 158 -6.53 -19.58 5.23
C LEU A 158 -6.97 -20.11 3.86
N MET A 159 -7.00 -19.25 2.86
CA MET A 159 -7.43 -19.64 1.51
C MET A 159 -6.48 -20.65 0.88
N THR A 160 -5.17 -20.50 1.04
CA THR A 160 -4.19 -21.46 0.52
C THR A 160 -4.23 -22.82 1.19
N THR A 161 -4.77 -22.91 2.40
CA THR A 161 -5.01 -24.22 3.07
C THR A 161 -6.31 -24.89 2.60
N LEU A 162 -7.30 -24.10 2.16
CA LEU A 162 -8.61 -24.61 1.74
C LEU A 162 -8.69 -24.86 0.25
N THR A 163 -7.88 -24.18 -0.56
CA THR A 163 -7.89 -24.23 -2.01
C THR A 163 -6.48 -24.34 -2.59
N SER A 164 -6.35 -24.55 -3.90
CA SER A 164 -5.04 -24.48 -4.54
C SER A 164 -4.48 -23.07 -4.58
N LEU A 165 -3.14 -22.94 -4.63
CA LEU A 165 -2.48 -21.64 -4.76
C LEU A 165 -3.00 -20.87 -6.01
N ASP A 166 -3.20 -21.55 -7.12
CA ASP A 166 -3.66 -20.93 -8.37
C ASP A 166 -5.09 -20.35 -8.23
N GLN A 167 -6.00 -21.09 -7.61
CA GLN A 167 -7.34 -20.61 -7.32
C GLN A 167 -7.34 -19.43 -6.37
N THR A 168 -6.53 -19.51 -5.29
CA THR A 168 -6.36 -18.44 -4.32
C THR A 168 -5.87 -17.17 -5.03
N VAL A 169 -4.83 -17.28 -5.85
CA VAL A 169 -4.26 -16.13 -6.58
C VAL A 169 -5.28 -15.50 -7.51
N ARG A 170 -6.01 -16.31 -8.31
CA ARG A 170 -7.02 -15.77 -9.25
C ARG A 170 -8.12 -15.01 -8.54
N VAL A 171 -8.66 -15.58 -7.46
CA VAL A 171 -9.72 -14.92 -6.66
C VAL A 171 -9.21 -13.61 -6.07
N PHE A 172 -8.01 -13.61 -5.46
CA PHE A 172 -7.49 -12.41 -4.82
C PHE A 172 -7.07 -11.34 -5.84
N MET A 173 -6.47 -11.69 -6.98
CA MET A 173 -6.12 -10.70 -8.00
C MET A 173 -7.37 -9.96 -8.51
N GLY A 174 -8.44 -10.69 -8.81
CA GLY A 174 -9.71 -10.08 -9.21
C GLY A 174 -10.32 -9.19 -8.12
N ALA A 175 -10.36 -9.70 -6.88
CA ALA A 175 -10.86 -8.93 -5.73
C ALA A 175 -10.02 -7.69 -5.46
N MET A 176 -8.69 -7.78 -5.57
CA MET A 176 -7.78 -6.65 -5.34
C MET A 176 -7.98 -5.53 -6.34
N VAL A 177 -8.17 -5.84 -7.63
CA VAL A 177 -8.47 -4.81 -8.65
C VAL A 177 -9.72 -4.04 -8.23
N PHE A 178 -10.78 -4.76 -7.87
CA PHE A 178 -12.04 -4.13 -7.44
C PHE A 178 -11.87 -3.29 -6.17
N MET A 179 -11.18 -3.83 -5.16
CA MET A 179 -10.92 -3.12 -3.91
C MET A 179 -10.06 -1.86 -4.11
N LEU A 180 -9.04 -1.93 -4.96
CA LEU A 180 -8.21 -0.77 -5.31
C LEU A 180 -9.02 0.32 -5.99
N MET A 181 -9.91 -0.02 -6.89
CA MET A 181 -10.78 0.95 -7.57
C MET A 181 -11.74 1.65 -6.60
N ILE A 182 -12.39 0.88 -5.71
CA ILE A 182 -13.25 1.46 -4.66
C ILE A 182 -12.45 2.37 -3.73
N GLN A 183 -11.30 1.90 -3.30
CA GLN A 183 -10.42 2.65 -2.42
C GLN A 183 -10.00 3.96 -3.08
N GLN A 184 -9.62 3.91 -4.36
CA GLN A 184 -9.21 5.09 -5.12
C GLN A 184 -10.36 6.11 -5.25
N ALA A 185 -11.57 5.64 -5.55
CA ALA A 185 -12.74 6.50 -5.62
C ALA A 185 -13.04 7.18 -4.27
N ASN A 186 -12.94 6.43 -3.18
CA ASN A 186 -13.11 6.97 -1.83
C ASN A 186 -12.03 8.00 -1.50
N TRP A 187 -10.79 7.75 -1.88
CA TRP A 187 -9.71 8.69 -1.63
C TRP A 187 -9.90 10.00 -2.40
N ILE A 188 -10.20 9.94 -3.68
CA ILE A 188 -10.50 11.12 -4.48
C ILE A 188 -11.63 11.93 -3.83
N LYS A 189 -12.69 11.26 -3.39
CA LYS A 189 -13.83 11.91 -2.75
C LYS A 189 -13.46 12.63 -1.45
N HIS A 190 -12.65 12.00 -0.59
CA HIS A 190 -12.33 12.53 0.74
C HIS A 190 -11.20 13.54 0.76
N TYR A 191 -10.27 13.49 -0.19
CA TYR A 191 -9.05 14.31 -0.21
C TYR A 191 -8.96 15.25 -1.41
N ARG A 192 -10.07 15.43 -2.12
CA ARG A 192 -10.14 16.35 -3.25
C ARG A 192 -9.71 17.78 -2.89
N HIS A 193 -10.01 18.23 -1.68
CA HIS A 193 -9.59 19.54 -1.17
C HIS A 193 -8.07 19.74 -1.11
N LEU A 194 -7.26 18.68 -1.13
CA LEU A 194 -5.79 18.76 -1.19
C LEU A 194 -5.30 19.12 -2.61
N ILE A 195 -6.16 18.95 -3.62
CA ILE A 195 -5.84 19.17 -5.03
C ILE A 195 -6.36 20.54 -5.49
N GLU A 196 -7.45 21.01 -4.87
CA GLU A 196 -8.04 22.32 -5.18
C GLU A 196 -7.12 23.42 -4.64
N PRO A 197 -6.90 24.50 -5.43
CA PRO A 197 -6.01 25.61 -5.07
C PRO A 197 -6.51 26.40 -3.87
#